data_5846ba91d4f76b43877f97b6081b9e45
#
_entry.id   5846ba91d4f76b43877f97b6081b9e45
#
_cell.length_a   1.000
_cell.length_b   1.000
_cell.length_c   1.000
_cell.angle_alpha   90.00
_cell.angle_beta   90.00
_cell.angle_gamma   90.00
#
_symmetry.space_group_name_H-M   'P 1'
#
loop_
_entity.id
_entity.type
_entity.pdbx_description
1 polymer ?
#
loop_
_entity_poly.entity_id
_entity_poly.type
_entity_poly.pdbx_seq_one_letter_code
_entity_poly.pdbx_strand_id
1 'polypeptide(L)'
;LAVLSSLRKAELPFLKNVINDADFVQQPGGRQMIEQLSFVVGAEKDPAQLQALYRELQYLTLPDAEKQIVQRKILAGLGAGLKRGGQTLEASVPASDSAAKALVSKLIAQTSAEALNKELPLTDRMSAVEFLKWADFDTAAVACTKLLDPREPHDLQLTALETLMSFPVPGVAERILANYSALTPDVRAEAITRLLGRSDSIVPVFDAISAGKVSKARVAWYRRDIYMKHGNADIRDRA
;
A
#
# COMPACT_ATOMS: atom_id res chain seq x y z
N LEU A 1 12.46 16.18 12.07
CA LEU A 1 13.58 16.04 11.12
C LEU A 1 14.94 16.19 11.81
N ALA A 2 15.15 17.20 12.67
CA ALA A 2 16.44 17.43 13.35
C ALA A 2 16.89 16.23 14.22
N VAL A 3 15.97 15.56 14.92
CA VAL A 3 16.28 14.39 15.74
C VAL A 3 16.76 13.21 14.89
N LEU A 4 16.11 12.96 13.74
CA LEU A 4 16.47 11.84 12.85
C LEU A 4 17.87 12.03 12.22
N SER A 5 18.27 13.27 11.93
CA SER A 5 19.60 13.54 11.35
C SER A 5 20.75 13.34 12.36
N SER A 6 20.48 13.34 13.66
CA SER A 6 21.46 13.13 14.72
C SER A 6 21.64 11.67 15.13
N LEU A 7 20.72 10.79 14.72
CA LEU A 7 20.65 9.39 15.17
C LEU A 7 21.51 8.40 14.34
N ARG A 8 22.42 8.88 13.47
CA ARG A 8 23.21 8.03 12.56
C ARG A 8 23.58 6.66 13.18
N LYS A 9 22.97 5.59 12.67
CA LYS A 9 23.11 4.20 13.15
C LYS A 9 22.59 3.92 14.59
N ALA A 10 21.85 4.87 15.18
CA ALA A 10 21.23 4.70 16.49
C ALA A 10 19.70 4.60 16.39
N GLU A 11 19.14 4.54 15.17
CA GLU A 11 17.70 4.53 14.92
C GLU A 11 17.04 3.31 15.58
N LEU A 12 17.58 2.13 15.38
CA LEU A 12 17.03 0.91 15.97
C LEU A 12 17.17 0.88 17.49
N PRO A 13 18.34 1.19 18.12
CA PRO A 13 18.43 1.32 19.56
C PRO A 13 17.45 2.33 20.15
N PHE A 14 17.28 3.49 19.51
CA PHE A 14 16.32 4.50 19.97
C PHE A 14 14.87 3.99 19.82
N LEU A 15 14.53 3.39 18.68
CA LEU A 15 13.22 2.81 18.43
C LEU A 15 12.87 1.77 19.52
N LYS A 16 13.80 0.88 19.89
CA LYS A 16 13.62 -0.13 20.94
C LYS A 16 13.26 0.50 22.29
N ASN A 17 13.83 1.63 22.62
CA ASN A 17 13.56 2.32 23.89
C ASN A 17 12.15 2.92 23.93
N VAL A 18 11.64 3.44 22.80
CA VAL A 18 10.37 4.19 22.79
C VAL A 18 9.15 3.34 22.45
N ILE A 19 9.30 2.18 21.81
CA ILE A 19 8.15 1.35 21.39
C ILE A 19 7.43 0.65 22.53
N ASN A 20 8.05 0.53 23.71
CA ASN A 20 7.44 -0.02 24.91
C ASN A 20 7.03 1.04 25.93
N ASP A 21 7.23 2.32 25.62
CA ASP A 21 6.76 3.43 26.44
C ASP A 21 5.31 3.77 26.08
N ALA A 22 4.37 3.37 26.96
CA ALA A 22 2.93 3.54 26.73
C ALA A 22 2.55 5.03 26.57
N ASP A 23 3.14 5.92 27.35
CA ASP A 23 2.84 7.36 27.27
C ASP A 23 3.33 7.95 25.94
N PHE A 24 4.48 7.51 25.48
CA PHE A 24 5.04 7.94 24.19
C PHE A 24 4.20 7.43 22.99
N VAL A 25 3.80 6.17 22.99
CA VAL A 25 3.04 5.59 21.88
C VAL A 25 1.59 6.08 21.80
N GLN A 26 1.04 6.60 22.90
CA GLN A 26 -0.29 7.23 22.89
C GLN A 26 -0.29 8.59 22.19
N GLN A 27 0.84 9.28 22.17
CA GLN A 27 0.95 10.58 21.53
C GLN A 27 1.01 10.46 20.00
N PRO A 28 0.26 11.30 19.25
CA PRO A 28 0.34 11.31 17.77
C PRO A 28 1.77 11.53 17.26
N GLY A 29 2.54 12.42 17.88
CA GLY A 29 3.95 12.66 17.54
C GLY A 29 4.86 11.46 17.80
N GLY A 30 4.59 10.68 18.87
CA GLY A 30 5.31 9.46 19.18
C GLY A 30 5.09 8.39 18.11
N ARG A 31 3.84 8.16 17.70
CA ARG A 31 3.49 7.22 16.63
C ARG A 31 4.12 7.62 15.29
N GLN A 32 4.11 8.90 14.96
CA GLN A 32 4.76 9.40 13.75
C GLN A 32 6.28 9.19 13.80
N MET A 33 6.90 9.41 14.94
CA MET A 33 8.34 9.19 15.11
C MET A 33 8.69 7.70 14.97
N ILE A 34 7.90 6.80 15.55
CA ILE A 34 8.07 5.34 15.39
C ILE A 34 8.02 4.95 13.91
N GLU A 35 7.05 5.47 13.15
CA GLU A 35 6.93 5.22 11.72
C GLU A 35 8.14 5.72 10.95
N GLN A 36 8.62 6.93 11.24
CA GLN A 36 9.79 7.52 10.59
C GLN A 36 11.11 6.78 10.90
N LEU A 37 11.31 6.36 12.16
CA LEU A 37 12.48 5.56 12.53
C LEU A 37 12.47 4.20 11.82
N SER A 38 11.31 3.55 11.77
CA SER A 38 11.13 2.28 11.08
C SER A 38 11.36 2.43 9.57
N PHE A 39 10.99 3.58 8.99
CA PHE A 39 11.29 3.91 7.60
C PHE A 39 12.81 3.96 7.35
N VAL A 40 13.59 4.58 8.25
CA VAL A 40 15.06 4.64 8.09
C VAL A 40 15.66 3.24 8.15
N VAL A 41 15.26 2.42 9.12
CA VAL A 41 15.71 1.01 9.24
C VAL A 41 15.37 0.22 7.95
N GLY A 42 14.17 0.41 7.41
CA GLY A 42 13.77 -0.21 6.14
C GLY A 42 14.58 0.26 4.94
N ALA A 43 14.92 1.55 4.87
CA ALA A 43 15.70 2.12 3.79
C ALA A 43 17.17 1.66 3.79
N GLU A 44 17.74 1.40 4.95
CA GLU A 44 19.10 0.86 5.10
C GLU A 44 19.21 -0.60 4.68
N LYS A 45 18.12 -1.38 4.80
CA LYS A 45 18.05 -2.80 4.43
C LYS A 45 19.12 -3.69 5.07
N ASP A 46 19.62 -3.30 6.22
CA ASP A 46 20.58 -4.12 6.97
C ASP A 46 19.86 -5.37 7.52
N PRO A 47 20.24 -6.59 7.10
CA PRO A 47 19.58 -7.82 7.53
C PRO A 47 19.58 -8.00 9.04
N ALA A 48 20.65 -7.59 9.74
CA ALA A 48 20.75 -7.71 11.18
C ALA A 48 19.79 -6.76 11.90
N GLN A 49 19.64 -5.52 11.42
CA GLN A 49 18.67 -4.56 11.94
C GLN A 49 17.23 -5.00 11.67
N LEU A 50 16.94 -5.50 10.47
CA LEU A 50 15.61 -6.03 10.12
C LEU A 50 15.25 -7.20 11.03
N GLN A 51 16.13 -8.17 11.22
CA GLN A 51 15.91 -9.29 12.12
C GLN A 51 15.67 -8.84 13.56
N ALA A 52 16.47 -7.88 14.04
CA ALA A 52 16.32 -7.34 15.38
C ALA A 52 14.99 -6.61 15.55
N LEU A 53 14.55 -5.82 14.53
CA LEU A 53 13.26 -5.12 14.56
C LEU A 53 12.09 -6.11 14.58
N TYR A 54 12.10 -7.16 13.75
CA TYR A 54 11.07 -8.19 13.78
C TYR A 54 10.99 -8.92 15.12
N ARG A 55 12.13 -9.13 15.79
CA ARG A 55 12.14 -9.68 17.14
C ARG A 55 11.48 -8.74 18.15
N GLU A 56 11.79 -7.45 18.12
CA GLU A 56 11.12 -6.47 18.99
C GLU A 56 9.60 -6.45 18.78
N LEU A 57 9.14 -6.52 17.53
CA LEU A 57 7.71 -6.60 17.21
C LEU A 57 6.99 -7.79 17.87
N GLN A 58 7.68 -8.91 18.04
CA GLN A 58 7.12 -10.12 18.67
C GLN A 58 6.99 -9.95 20.20
N TYR A 59 7.91 -9.23 20.82
CA TYR A 59 8.02 -9.12 22.28
C TYR A 59 7.56 -7.77 22.86
N LEU A 60 6.75 -7.00 22.12
CA LEU A 60 6.16 -5.78 22.65
C LEU A 60 5.33 -6.07 23.91
N THR A 61 5.58 -5.28 24.96
CA THR A 61 4.94 -5.45 26.29
C THR A 61 3.72 -4.53 26.49
N LEU A 62 3.28 -3.85 25.43
CA LEU A 62 2.12 -2.95 25.45
C LEU A 62 0.79 -3.73 25.57
N PRO A 63 -0.28 -3.11 26.08
CA PRO A 63 -1.63 -3.64 25.96
C PRO A 63 -2.00 -3.94 24.51
N ASP A 64 -2.90 -4.90 24.28
CA ASP A 64 -3.16 -5.44 22.93
C ASP A 64 -3.57 -4.38 21.90
N ALA A 65 -4.37 -3.38 22.30
CA ALA A 65 -4.81 -2.32 21.39
C ALA A 65 -3.64 -1.43 20.95
N GLU A 66 -2.83 -0.95 21.89
CA GLU A 66 -1.64 -0.16 21.63
C GLU A 66 -0.59 -0.96 20.87
N LYS A 67 -0.42 -2.22 21.23
CA LYS A 67 0.49 -3.16 20.55
C LYS A 67 0.18 -3.26 19.06
N GLN A 68 -1.07 -3.44 18.69
CA GLN A 68 -1.47 -3.51 17.28
C GLN A 68 -1.20 -2.20 16.54
N ILE A 69 -1.48 -1.05 17.17
CA ILE A 69 -1.21 0.26 16.58
C ILE A 69 0.29 0.43 16.33
N VAL A 70 1.13 0.11 17.31
CA VAL A 70 2.59 0.23 17.20
C VAL A 70 3.12 -0.72 16.14
N GLN A 71 2.68 -1.98 16.14
CA GLN A 71 3.07 -2.97 15.12
C GLN A 71 2.76 -2.47 13.71
N ARG A 72 1.56 -1.91 13.48
CA ARG A 72 1.19 -1.34 12.18
C ARG A 72 2.06 -0.15 11.81
N LYS A 73 2.35 0.74 12.75
CA LYS A 73 3.19 1.92 12.51
C LYS A 73 4.62 1.52 12.14
N ILE A 74 5.18 0.55 12.84
CA ILE A 74 6.50 0.01 12.52
C ILE A 74 6.50 -0.65 11.14
N LEU A 75 5.53 -1.50 10.83
CA LEU A 75 5.45 -2.17 9.54
C LEU A 75 5.16 -1.19 8.40
N ALA A 76 4.36 -0.15 8.61
CA ALA A 76 4.12 0.88 7.62
C ALA A 76 5.40 1.66 7.29
N GLY A 77 6.12 2.12 8.30
CA GLY A 77 7.41 2.77 8.12
C GLY A 77 8.42 1.86 7.43
N LEU A 78 8.57 0.64 7.94
CA LEU A 78 9.47 -0.37 7.39
C LEU A 78 9.16 -0.66 5.91
N GLY A 79 7.88 -0.89 5.58
CA GLY A 79 7.43 -1.12 4.20
C GLY A 79 7.74 0.05 3.28
N ALA A 80 7.54 1.29 3.76
CA ALA A 80 7.87 2.49 3.00
C ALA A 80 9.38 2.62 2.72
N GLY A 81 10.21 2.28 3.70
CA GLY A 81 11.67 2.26 3.55
C GLY A 81 12.14 1.20 2.56
N LEU A 82 11.66 -0.03 2.71
CA LEU A 82 11.98 -1.18 1.85
C LEU A 82 11.58 -0.95 0.39
N LYS A 83 10.40 -0.34 0.16
CA LYS A 83 9.88 -0.06 -1.19
C LYS A 83 10.80 0.83 -2.01
N ARG A 84 11.53 1.75 -1.40
CA ARG A 84 12.55 2.56 -2.10
C ARG A 84 13.62 1.70 -2.79
N GLY A 85 13.82 0.49 -2.32
CA GLY A 85 14.74 -0.47 -2.90
C GLY A 85 14.08 -1.64 -3.58
N GLY A 86 12.79 -1.56 -3.88
CA GLY A 86 12.06 -2.60 -4.59
C GLY A 86 11.77 -3.86 -3.76
N GLN A 87 11.89 -3.80 -2.43
CA GLN A 87 11.65 -4.94 -1.54
C GLN A 87 10.29 -4.81 -0.86
N THR A 88 9.58 -5.93 -0.67
CA THR A 88 8.32 -6.00 0.08
C THR A 88 8.56 -6.33 1.55
N LEU A 89 7.56 -6.08 2.42
CA LEU A 89 7.62 -6.48 3.83
C LEU A 89 7.88 -7.98 3.97
N GLU A 90 7.14 -8.81 3.24
CA GLU A 90 7.25 -10.27 3.33
C GLU A 90 8.63 -10.77 2.90
N ALA A 91 9.18 -10.21 1.81
CA ALA A 91 10.52 -10.55 1.34
C ALA A 91 11.64 -10.09 2.30
N SER A 92 11.35 -9.13 3.18
CA SER A 92 12.32 -8.64 4.17
C SER A 92 12.37 -9.49 5.45
N VAL A 93 11.37 -10.33 5.68
CA VAL A 93 11.35 -11.23 6.84
C VAL A 93 12.37 -12.37 6.61
N PRO A 94 13.30 -12.60 7.55
CA PRO A 94 14.25 -13.68 7.43
C PRO A 94 13.56 -15.03 7.19
N ALA A 95 14.10 -15.83 6.25
CA ALA A 95 13.48 -17.11 5.87
C ALA A 95 13.34 -18.08 7.05
N SER A 96 14.27 -18.01 8.01
CA SER A 96 14.30 -18.84 9.23
C SER A 96 13.37 -18.35 10.33
N ASP A 97 12.83 -17.11 10.26
CA ASP A 97 11.98 -16.54 11.31
C ASP A 97 10.50 -16.78 11.01
N SER A 98 10.03 -17.99 11.33
CA SER A 98 8.62 -18.36 11.15
C SER A 98 7.67 -17.54 12.03
N ALA A 99 8.12 -17.09 13.20
CA ALA A 99 7.30 -16.28 14.09
C ALA A 99 7.09 -14.88 13.55
N ALA A 100 8.12 -14.24 12.98
CA ALA A 100 7.98 -12.96 12.30
C ALA A 100 7.06 -13.07 11.06
N LYS A 101 7.20 -14.12 10.26
CA LYS A 101 6.30 -14.39 9.13
C LYS A 101 4.86 -14.51 9.58
N ALA A 102 4.58 -15.30 10.60
CA ALA A 102 3.23 -15.47 11.14
C ALA A 102 2.67 -14.16 11.67
N LEU A 103 3.49 -13.33 12.34
CA LEU A 103 3.08 -12.01 12.82
C LEU A 103 2.68 -11.08 11.68
N VAL A 104 3.53 -10.95 10.64
CA VAL A 104 3.25 -10.09 9.48
C VAL A 104 1.99 -10.55 8.76
N SER A 105 1.87 -11.85 8.44
CA SER A 105 0.69 -12.41 7.78
C SER A 105 -0.58 -12.22 8.61
N LYS A 106 -0.52 -12.40 9.93
CA LYS A 106 -1.65 -12.16 10.84
C LYS A 106 -2.10 -10.70 10.80
N LEU A 107 -1.16 -9.75 10.87
CA LEU A 107 -1.48 -8.32 10.83
C LEU A 107 -2.09 -7.89 9.49
N ILE A 108 -1.57 -8.40 8.38
CA ILE A 108 -2.14 -8.16 7.05
C ILE A 108 -3.56 -8.73 6.96
N ALA A 109 -3.79 -9.96 7.41
CA ALA A 109 -5.11 -10.59 7.42
C ALA A 109 -6.12 -9.83 8.29
N GLN A 110 -5.72 -9.42 9.49
CA GLN A 110 -6.55 -8.59 10.37
C GLN A 110 -6.89 -7.24 9.72
N THR A 111 -5.90 -6.57 9.12
CA THR A 111 -6.11 -5.30 8.44
C THR A 111 -7.05 -5.46 7.22
N SER A 112 -6.93 -6.55 6.47
CA SER A 112 -7.87 -6.86 5.38
C SER A 112 -9.30 -7.05 5.88
N ALA A 113 -9.47 -7.73 7.03
CA ALA A 113 -10.78 -7.90 7.65
C ALA A 113 -11.37 -6.58 8.15
N GLU A 114 -10.55 -5.72 8.75
CA GLU A 114 -10.97 -4.37 9.20
C GLU A 114 -11.39 -3.47 8.03
N ALA A 115 -10.64 -3.48 6.93
CA ALA A 115 -10.99 -2.74 5.73
C ALA A 115 -12.40 -3.10 5.21
N LEU A 116 -12.77 -4.37 5.34
CA LEU A 116 -14.07 -4.91 4.89
C LEU A 116 -15.18 -4.82 5.96
N ASN A 117 -14.85 -4.50 7.20
CA ASN A 117 -15.83 -4.46 8.30
C ASN A 117 -16.64 -3.16 8.28
N LYS A 118 -17.90 -3.23 7.88
CA LYS A 118 -18.82 -2.08 7.78
C LYS A 118 -19.22 -1.46 9.13
N GLU A 119 -19.00 -2.16 10.23
CA GLU A 119 -19.28 -1.66 11.58
C GLU A 119 -18.19 -0.69 12.08
N LEU A 120 -17.01 -0.69 11.44
CA LEU A 120 -15.93 0.23 11.79
C LEU A 120 -16.16 1.61 11.17
N PRO A 121 -15.67 2.68 11.82
CA PRO A 121 -15.64 4.02 11.24
C PRO A 121 -14.96 4.04 9.87
N LEU A 122 -15.45 4.89 8.97
CA LEU A 122 -14.89 5.02 7.62
C LEU A 122 -13.39 5.33 7.62
N THR A 123 -12.96 6.22 8.53
CA THR A 123 -11.55 6.59 8.71
C THR A 123 -10.64 5.40 9.04
N ASP A 124 -11.14 4.48 9.87
CA ASP A 124 -10.39 3.30 10.28
C ASP A 124 -10.31 2.29 9.13
N ARG A 125 -11.39 2.12 8.40
CA ARG A 125 -11.44 1.30 7.18
C ARG A 125 -10.47 1.85 6.10
N MET A 126 -10.47 3.16 5.86
CA MET A 126 -9.55 3.80 4.93
C MET A 126 -8.08 3.60 5.35
N SER A 127 -7.78 3.80 6.63
CA SER A 127 -6.43 3.55 7.17
C SER A 127 -6.01 2.08 7.02
N ALA A 128 -6.94 1.16 7.17
CA ALA A 128 -6.69 -0.26 6.94
C ALA A 128 -6.39 -0.54 5.45
N VAL A 129 -7.16 0.05 4.53
CA VAL A 129 -6.92 -0.07 3.08
C VAL A 129 -5.55 0.50 2.70
N GLU A 130 -5.20 1.67 3.20
CA GLU A 130 -3.89 2.28 2.96
C GLU A 130 -2.73 1.41 3.44
N PHE A 131 -2.90 0.68 4.56
CA PHE A 131 -1.88 -0.23 5.05
C PHE A 131 -1.65 -1.40 4.11
N LEU A 132 -2.66 -1.87 3.37
CA LEU A 132 -2.55 -3.00 2.43
C LEU A 132 -1.56 -2.76 1.29
N LYS A 133 -1.16 -1.51 1.00
CA LYS A 133 -0.07 -1.22 0.03
C LYS A 133 1.28 -1.83 0.41
N TRP A 134 1.42 -2.33 1.64
CA TRP A 134 2.61 -3.00 2.16
C TRP A 134 2.51 -4.52 2.14
N ALA A 135 1.33 -5.08 1.86
CA ALA A 135 1.13 -6.51 1.62
C ALA A 135 1.63 -6.92 0.22
N ASP A 136 1.56 -8.21 -0.09
CA ASP A 136 1.66 -8.68 -1.47
C ASP A 136 0.45 -8.21 -2.30
N PHE A 137 0.63 -8.12 -3.62
CA PHE A 137 -0.41 -7.63 -4.53
C PHE A 137 -1.68 -8.47 -4.49
N ASP A 138 -1.54 -9.79 -4.49
CA ASP A 138 -2.71 -10.68 -4.56
C ASP A 138 -3.59 -10.55 -3.31
N THR A 139 -2.98 -10.48 -2.13
CA THR A 139 -3.68 -10.25 -0.86
C THR A 139 -4.37 -8.90 -0.84
N ALA A 140 -3.67 -7.82 -1.21
CA ALA A 140 -4.25 -6.48 -1.28
C ALA A 140 -5.38 -6.40 -2.32
N ALA A 141 -5.19 -7.01 -3.49
CA ALA A 141 -6.16 -6.98 -4.58
C ALA A 141 -7.48 -7.65 -4.21
N VAL A 142 -7.46 -8.73 -3.42
CA VAL A 142 -8.69 -9.39 -2.96
C VAL A 142 -9.55 -8.43 -2.13
N ALA A 143 -8.97 -7.72 -1.17
CA ALA A 143 -9.70 -6.77 -0.33
C ALA A 143 -10.11 -5.52 -1.12
N CYS A 144 -9.16 -4.88 -1.81
CA CYS A 144 -9.43 -3.64 -2.53
C CYS A 144 -10.45 -3.80 -3.65
N THR A 145 -10.45 -4.94 -4.38
CA THR A 145 -11.46 -5.20 -5.41
C THR A 145 -12.88 -5.25 -4.84
N LYS A 146 -13.06 -5.84 -3.66
CA LYS A 146 -14.37 -5.86 -2.98
C LYS A 146 -14.83 -4.45 -2.58
N LEU A 147 -13.89 -3.58 -2.20
CA LEU A 147 -14.15 -2.20 -1.79
C LEU A 147 -14.43 -1.24 -2.97
N LEU A 148 -14.21 -1.68 -4.20
CA LEU A 148 -14.64 -0.97 -5.40
C LEU A 148 -16.14 -1.13 -5.70
N ASP A 149 -16.89 -1.89 -4.89
CA ASP A 149 -18.36 -2.01 -4.99
C ASP A 149 -19.02 -0.62 -4.89
N PRO A 150 -19.96 -0.24 -5.78
CA PRO A 150 -20.61 1.07 -5.76
C PRO A 150 -21.44 1.35 -4.50
N ARG A 151 -21.73 0.33 -3.69
CA ARG A 151 -22.39 0.46 -2.38
C ARG A 151 -21.45 0.90 -1.25
N GLU A 152 -20.15 0.85 -1.48
CA GLU A 152 -19.17 1.36 -0.52
C GLU A 152 -19.05 2.89 -0.61
N PRO A 153 -18.67 3.58 0.46
CA PRO A 153 -18.43 5.03 0.43
C PRO A 153 -17.43 5.43 -0.65
N HIS A 154 -17.68 6.55 -1.32
CA HIS A 154 -16.86 7.03 -2.42
C HIS A 154 -15.37 7.15 -2.07
N ASP A 155 -15.06 7.74 -0.90
CA ASP A 155 -13.69 7.93 -0.45
C ASP A 155 -12.97 6.60 -0.22
N LEU A 156 -13.70 5.58 0.25
CA LEU A 156 -13.15 4.24 0.44
C LEU A 156 -12.87 3.55 -0.91
N GLN A 157 -13.76 3.74 -1.92
CA GLN A 157 -13.51 3.25 -3.27
C GLN A 157 -12.25 3.89 -3.87
N LEU A 158 -12.07 5.21 -3.69
CA LEU A 158 -10.87 5.90 -4.16
C LEU A 158 -9.62 5.42 -3.43
N THR A 159 -9.67 5.26 -2.12
CA THR A 159 -8.54 4.73 -1.32
C THR A 159 -8.16 3.31 -1.78
N ALA A 160 -9.15 2.46 -2.08
CA ALA A 160 -8.91 1.12 -2.62
C ALA A 160 -8.27 1.16 -4.01
N LEU A 161 -8.74 2.05 -4.88
CA LEU A 161 -8.16 2.28 -6.21
C LEU A 161 -6.71 2.75 -6.10
N GLU A 162 -6.42 3.72 -5.23
CA GLU A 162 -5.07 4.24 -4.99
C GLU A 162 -4.13 3.15 -4.46
N THR A 163 -4.62 2.33 -3.54
CA THR A 163 -3.86 1.22 -2.99
C THR A 163 -3.49 0.22 -4.09
N LEU A 164 -4.43 -0.20 -4.94
CA LEU A 164 -4.15 -1.06 -6.10
C LEU A 164 -3.12 -0.44 -7.04
N MET A 165 -3.29 0.86 -7.35
CA MET A 165 -2.39 1.59 -8.24
C MET A 165 -0.98 1.79 -7.67
N SER A 166 -0.78 1.61 -6.37
CA SER A 166 0.53 1.75 -5.72
C SER A 166 1.48 0.59 -6.00
N PHE A 167 0.97 -0.55 -6.50
CA PHE A 167 1.79 -1.73 -6.80
C PHE A 167 2.47 -1.59 -8.16
N PRO A 168 3.81 -1.73 -8.23
CA PRO A 168 4.56 -1.66 -9.50
C PRO A 168 4.62 -3.03 -10.18
N VAL A 169 3.47 -3.70 -10.31
CA VAL A 169 3.37 -5.04 -10.90
C VAL A 169 2.41 -5.05 -12.09
N PRO A 170 2.65 -5.90 -13.10
CA PRO A 170 1.67 -6.16 -14.14
C PRO A 170 0.40 -6.79 -13.54
N GLY A 171 -0.73 -6.60 -14.21
CA GLY A 171 -2.01 -7.15 -13.74
C GLY A 171 -2.87 -6.18 -12.93
N VAL A 172 -2.34 -5.03 -12.51
CA VAL A 172 -3.12 -3.98 -11.81
C VAL A 172 -4.25 -3.47 -12.71
N ALA A 173 -3.93 -3.16 -13.97
CA ALA A 173 -4.91 -2.67 -14.93
C ALA A 173 -6.02 -3.69 -15.19
N GLU A 174 -5.66 -4.95 -15.42
CA GLU A 174 -6.60 -6.04 -15.65
C GLU A 174 -7.54 -6.24 -14.46
N ARG A 175 -7.00 -6.16 -13.23
CA ARG A 175 -7.79 -6.30 -12.00
C ARG A 175 -8.82 -5.17 -11.86
N ILE A 176 -8.46 -3.94 -12.16
CA ILE A 176 -9.35 -2.78 -12.12
C ILE A 176 -10.37 -2.86 -13.26
N LEU A 177 -9.93 -3.13 -14.49
CA LEU A 177 -10.77 -3.19 -15.68
C LEU A 177 -11.77 -4.37 -15.66
N ALA A 178 -11.45 -5.46 -14.95
CA ALA A 178 -12.39 -6.57 -14.76
C ALA A 178 -13.67 -6.12 -14.01
N ASN A 179 -13.57 -5.13 -13.14
CA ASN A 179 -14.69 -4.62 -12.35
C ASN A 179 -15.21 -3.25 -12.86
N TYR A 180 -14.69 -2.76 -13.98
CA TYR A 180 -14.91 -1.39 -14.45
C TYR A 180 -16.39 -1.02 -14.63
N SER A 181 -17.21 -1.93 -15.15
CA SER A 181 -18.64 -1.69 -15.38
C SER A 181 -19.43 -1.50 -14.07
N ALA A 182 -18.96 -2.09 -12.97
CA ALA A 182 -19.59 -2.00 -11.66
C ALA A 182 -19.18 -0.71 -10.90
N LEU A 183 -18.10 -0.04 -11.30
CA LEU A 183 -17.64 1.18 -10.63
C LEU A 183 -18.65 2.33 -10.81
N THR A 184 -18.70 3.25 -9.84
CA THR A 184 -19.44 4.51 -10.00
C THR A 184 -18.86 5.36 -11.14
N PRO A 185 -19.62 6.29 -11.75
CA PRO A 185 -19.14 7.13 -12.86
C PRO A 185 -17.85 7.89 -12.54
N ASP A 186 -17.72 8.40 -11.31
CA ASP A 186 -16.56 9.18 -10.88
C ASP A 186 -15.34 8.29 -10.65
N VAL A 187 -15.53 7.15 -9.98
CA VAL A 187 -14.44 6.17 -9.78
C VAL A 187 -13.97 5.60 -11.13
N ARG A 188 -14.89 5.38 -12.09
CA ARG A 188 -14.52 4.99 -13.47
C ARG A 188 -13.65 6.04 -14.16
N ALA A 189 -14.00 7.32 -14.02
CA ALA A 189 -13.24 8.41 -14.62
C ALA A 189 -11.83 8.48 -14.02
N GLU A 190 -11.74 8.40 -12.70
CA GLU A 190 -10.48 8.41 -11.98
C GLU A 190 -9.62 7.20 -12.32
N ALA A 191 -10.20 6.00 -12.36
CA ALA A 191 -9.49 4.77 -12.73
C ALA A 191 -8.82 4.89 -14.11
N ILE A 192 -9.55 5.35 -15.14
CA ILE A 192 -8.98 5.51 -16.48
C ILE A 192 -7.90 6.59 -16.49
N THR A 193 -8.11 7.71 -15.81
CA THR A 193 -7.14 8.79 -15.72
C THR A 193 -5.82 8.30 -15.14
N ARG A 194 -5.88 7.53 -14.07
CA ARG A 194 -4.69 6.98 -13.38
C ARG A 194 -4.03 5.86 -14.19
N LEU A 195 -4.83 4.93 -14.74
CA LEU A 195 -4.29 3.84 -15.57
C LEU A 195 -3.56 4.38 -16.80
N LEU A 196 -4.09 5.40 -17.48
CA LEU A 196 -3.43 6.05 -18.60
C LEU A 196 -2.18 6.86 -18.20
N GLY A 197 -1.96 7.09 -16.92
CA GLY A 197 -0.71 7.66 -16.38
C GLY A 197 0.41 6.64 -16.17
N ARG A 198 0.13 5.34 -16.32
CA ARG A 198 1.09 4.25 -16.15
C ARG A 198 1.41 3.58 -17.48
N SER A 199 2.67 3.48 -17.83
CA SER A 199 3.10 2.91 -19.13
C SER A 199 2.69 1.44 -19.31
N ASP A 200 2.67 0.65 -18.22
CA ASP A 200 2.27 -0.76 -18.22
C ASP A 200 0.75 -0.98 -18.34
N SER A 201 -0.04 0.06 -18.12
CA SER A 201 -1.51 0.00 -18.12
C SER A 201 -2.15 0.55 -19.39
N ILE A 202 -1.39 1.25 -20.23
CA ILE A 202 -1.93 1.90 -21.45
C ILE A 202 -2.50 0.85 -22.41
N VAL A 203 -1.76 -0.22 -22.71
CA VAL A 203 -2.20 -1.29 -23.62
C VAL A 203 -3.46 -1.98 -23.10
N PRO A 204 -3.55 -2.44 -21.84
CA PRO A 204 -4.78 -2.96 -21.27
C PRO A 204 -5.99 -2.02 -21.39
N VAL A 205 -5.80 -0.72 -21.20
CA VAL A 205 -6.89 0.27 -21.35
C VAL A 205 -7.36 0.37 -22.80
N PHE A 206 -6.45 0.42 -23.77
CA PHE A 206 -6.81 0.45 -25.18
C PHE A 206 -7.50 -0.84 -25.64
N ASP A 207 -7.05 -2.00 -25.15
CA ASP A 207 -7.72 -3.28 -25.40
C ASP A 207 -9.14 -3.30 -24.82
N ALA A 208 -9.35 -2.72 -23.63
CA ALA A 208 -10.67 -2.56 -23.02
C ALA A 208 -11.57 -1.58 -23.81
N ILE A 209 -10.99 -0.55 -24.43
CA ILE A 209 -11.72 0.36 -25.33
C ILE A 209 -12.12 -0.37 -26.61
N SER A 210 -11.21 -1.11 -27.21
CA SER A 210 -11.47 -1.89 -28.42
C SER A 210 -12.52 -2.96 -28.21
N ALA A 211 -12.56 -3.55 -27.02
CA ALA A 211 -13.59 -4.51 -26.58
C ALA A 211 -14.93 -3.84 -26.18
N GLY A 212 -15.05 -2.52 -26.26
CA GLY A 212 -16.25 -1.79 -25.88
C GLY A 212 -16.55 -1.70 -24.38
N LYS A 213 -15.61 -2.16 -23.51
CA LYS A 213 -15.76 -2.08 -22.05
C LYS A 213 -15.56 -0.65 -21.53
N VAL A 214 -14.68 0.10 -22.16
CA VAL A 214 -14.37 1.50 -21.83
C VAL A 214 -14.75 2.38 -23.02
N SER A 215 -15.49 3.45 -22.77
CA SER A 215 -15.85 4.41 -23.83
C SER A 215 -14.61 5.18 -24.32
N LYS A 216 -14.46 5.32 -25.64
CA LYS A 216 -13.43 6.16 -26.28
C LYS A 216 -13.43 7.61 -25.77
N ALA A 217 -14.59 8.12 -25.39
CA ALA A 217 -14.74 9.48 -24.84
C ALA A 217 -14.03 9.68 -23.48
N ARG A 218 -13.62 8.60 -22.82
CA ARG A 218 -12.84 8.66 -21.56
C ARG A 218 -11.38 9.00 -21.81
N VAL A 219 -10.87 8.83 -23.03
CA VAL A 219 -9.50 9.25 -23.37
C VAL A 219 -9.58 10.70 -23.79
N ALA A 220 -9.01 11.60 -22.99
CA ALA A 220 -8.99 13.01 -23.29
C ALA A 220 -8.31 13.25 -24.67
N TRP A 221 -8.97 14.01 -25.54
CA TRP A 221 -8.54 14.24 -26.93
C TRP A 221 -7.10 14.74 -27.04
N TYR A 222 -6.64 15.59 -26.10
CA TYR A 222 -5.28 16.13 -26.08
C TYR A 222 -4.20 15.08 -25.73
N ARG A 223 -4.58 13.94 -25.12
CA ARG A 223 -3.66 12.83 -24.86
C ARG A 223 -3.50 11.91 -26.06
N ARG A 224 -4.42 11.96 -27.01
CA ARG A 224 -4.38 11.12 -28.20
C ARG A 224 -3.08 11.29 -28.98
N ASP A 225 -2.64 12.52 -29.20
CA ASP A 225 -1.39 12.82 -29.92
C ASP A 225 -0.14 12.24 -29.19
N ILE A 226 -0.19 12.21 -27.87
CA ILE A 226 0.91 11.61 -27.06
C ILE A 226 1.00 10.11 -27.33
N TYR A 227 -0.14 9.43 -27.37
CA TYR A 227 -0.18 7.98 -27.64
C TYR A 227 0.16 7.64 -29.08
N MET A 228 -0.35 8.41 -30.05
CA MET A 228 0.00 8.24 -31.48
C MET A 228 1.50 8.44 -31.77
N LYS A 229 2.19 9.21 -30.94
CA LYS A 229 3.64 9.47 -31.03
C LYS A 229 4.46 8.69 -30.00
N HIS A 230 3.84 7.75 -29.28
CA HIS A 230 4.50 7.03 -28.21
C HIS A 230 5.66 6.16 -28.72
N GLY A 231 6.74 6.04 -27.94
CA GLY A 231 7.93 5.23 -28.32
C GLY A 231 7.63 3.74 -28.52
N ASN A 232 6.64 3.20 -27.80
CA ASN A 232 6.19 1.80 -27.92
C ASN A 232 5.23 1.67 -29.12
N ALA A 233 5.56 0.74 -30.06
CA ALA A 233 4.75 0.47 -31.25
C ALA A 233 3.34 -0.02 -30.89
N ASP A 234 3.21 -0.94 -29.91
CA ASP A 234 1.93 -1.49 -29.49
C ASP A 234 0.94 -0.43 -29.00
N ILE A 235 1.47 0.65 -28.40
CA ILE A 235 0.63 1.78 -27.95
C ILE A 235 0.21 2.62 -29.15
N ARG A 236 1.13 2.89 -30.09
CA ARG A 236 0.81 3.68 -31.30
C ARG A 236 -0.25 3.00 -32.15
N ASP A 237 -0.13 1.68 -32.34
CA ASP A 237 -1.01 0.90 -33.22
C ASP A 237 -2.45 0.81 -32.67
N ARG A 238 -2.63 1.02 -31.34
CA ARG A 238 -3.94 1.00 -30.66
C ARG A 238 -4.56 2.38 -30.46
N ALA A 239 -3.79 3.47 -30.57
CA ALA A 239 -4.23 4.85 -30.34
C ALA A 239 -5.02 5.44 -31.51
#